data_970804e645987e720e55713530f627e8
#
_entry.id   970804e645987e720e55713530f627e8
#
_cell.length_a   1.000
_cell.length_b   1.000
_cell.length_c   1.000
_cell.angle_alpha   90.00
_cell.angle_beta   90.00
_cell.angle_gamma   90.00
#
_symmetry.space_group_name_H-M   'P 1'
#
loop_
_entity.id
_entity.type
_entity.pdbx_description
1 polymer ?
#
loop_
_entity_poly.entity_id
_entity_poly.type
_entity_poly.pdbx_seq_one_letter_code
_entity_poly.pdbx_strand_id
1 'polypeptide(L)' 'MAVKKERGRFSLRFNISDPIHLATVELLEKQPDHGKAQYIANAVVFYDTHFA' A
#
# COMPACT_ATOMS: atom_id res chain seq x y z
N MET A 1 15.29 11.80 -22.09
CA MET A 1 14.66 10.52 -21.94
C MET A 1 14.41 10.19 -20.48
N ALA A 2 13.21 9.87 -20.17
CA ALA A 2 12.85 9.59 -18.79
C ALA A 2 13.45 8.29 -18.29
N VAL A 3 13.86 8.29 -17.05
CA VAL A 3 14.34 7.08 -16.42
C VAL A 3 13.17 6.15 -16.17
N LYS A 4 13.32 4.93 -16.60
CA LYS A 4 12.28 3.95 -16.42
C LYS A 4 12.23 3.50 -14.96
N LYS A 5 11.08 3.57 -14.34
CA LYS A 5 10.92 3.08 -12.99
C LYS A 5 10.92 1.56 -12.97
N GLU A 6 11.44 1.01 -11.89
CA GLU A 6 11.28 -0.41 -11.63
C GLU A 6 9.81 -0.74 -11.57
N ARG A 7 9.43 -1.82 -12.22
CA ARG A 7 8.04 -2.16 -12.37
C ARG A 7 7.31 -2.39 -11.05
N GLY A 8 7.93 -2.95 -10.07
CA GLY A 8 7.26 -3.25 -8.81
C GLY A 8 7.47 -2.20 -7.75
N ARG A 9 7.97 -1.04 -8.12
CA ARG A 9 8.36 -0.04 -7.13
C ARG A 9 7.44 1.17 -7.21
N PHE A 10 6.75 1.42 -6.10
CA PHE A 10 5.84 2.56 -6.01
C PHE A 10 6.16 3.38 -4.78
N SER A 11 5.99 4.69 -4.90
CA SER A 11 6.09 5.60 -3.76
C SER A 11 4.68 6.10 -3.45
N LEU A 12 4.27 5.91 -2.21
CA LEU A 12 2.94 6.32 -1.77
C LEU A 12 3.07 7.27 -0.60
N ARG A 13 2.18 8.25 -0.58
CA ARG A 13 2.11 9.17 0.55
C ARG A 13 0.68 9.18 1.06
N PHE A 14 0.52 8.93 2.34
CA PHE A 14 -0.81 8.90 2.95
C PHE A 14 -1.10 10.21 3.64
N ASN A 15 -2.35 10.65 3.54
CA ASN A 15 -2.81 11.85 4.21
C ASN A 15 -3.34 11.47 5.59
N ILE A 16 -2.53 11.72 6.61
CA ILE A 16 -2.90 11.30 7.96
C ILE A 16 -4.07 12.08 8.56
N SER A 17 -4.50 13.13 7.86
CA SER A 17 -5.72 13.82 8.26
C SER A 17 -6.98 13.07 7.85
N ASP A 18 -6.84 12.12 6.95
CA ASP A 18 -7.95 11.27 6.51
C ASP A 18 -8.02 10.05 7.41
N PRO A 19 -9.18 9.81 8.07
CA PRO A 19 -9.28 8.68 9.00
C PRO A 19 -8.97 7.33 8.38
N ILE A 20 -9.31 7.14 7.13
CA ILE A 20 -9.04 5.87 6.44
C ILE A 20 -7.55 5.72 6.16
N HIS A 21 -6.91 6.81 5.73
CA HIS A 21 -5.47 6.80 5.51
C HIS A 21 -4.73 6.56 6.83
N LEU A 22 -5.17 7.22 7.89
CA LEU A 22 -4.53 7.03 9.19
C LEU A 22 -4.63 5.59 9.66
N ALA A 23 -5.81 5.00 9.53
CA ALA A 23 -6.00 3.60 9.90
C ALA A 23 -5.09 2.70 9.07
N THR A 24 -4.94 3.01 7.79
CA THR A 24 -4.07 2.25 6.91
C THR A 24 -2.61 2.33 7.39
N VAL A 25 -2.16 3.54 7.70
CA VAL A 25 -0.79 3.72 8.18
C VAL A 25 -0.56 2.92 9.45
N GLU A 26 -1.50 2.99 10.38
CA GLU A 26 -1.36 2.27 11.65
C GLU A 26 -1.29 0.77 11.46
N LEU A 27 -2.10 0.25 10.56
CA LEU A 27 -2.07 -1.19 10.27
C LEU A 27 -0.76 -1.59 9.60
N LEU A 28 -0.26 -0.76 8.70
CA LEU A 28 0.99 -1.06 8.02
C LEU A 28 2.17 -1.01 8.99
N GLU A 29 2.13 -0.11 9.95
CA GLU A 29 3.20 -0.01 10.94
C GLU A 29 3.30 -1.25 11.81
N LYS A 30 2.23 -2.01 11.93
CA LYS A 30 2.23 -3.26 12.69
C LYS A 30 2.86 -4.41 11.94
N GLN A 31 3.05 -4.26 10.64
CA GLN A 31 3.61 -5.32 9.82
C GLN A 31 5.13 -5.29 9.88
N PRO A 32 5.78 -6.46 9.79
CA PRO A 32 7.24 -6.48 9.72
C PRO A 32 7.71 -5.80 8.45
N ASP A 33 8.97 -5.36 8.46
CA ASP A 33 9.53 -4.62 7.34
C ASP A 33 9.39 -5.35 6.02
N HIS A 34 9.54 -6.65 6.04
CA HIS A 34 9.47 -7.45 4.81
C HIS A 34 8.07 -7.95 4.51
N GLY A 35 7.11 -7.63 5.37
CA GLY A 35 5.73 -8.09 5.19
C GLY A 35 4.79 -7.04 4.65
N LYS A 36 5.22 -5.79 4.58
CA LYS A 36 4.32 -4.71 4.19
C LYS A 36 3.84 -4.85 2.75
N ALA A 37 4.75 -5.17 1.84
CA ALA A 37 4.37 -5.30 0.44
C ALA A 37 3.40 -6.47 0.23
N GLN A 38 3.64 -7.58 0.91
CA GLN A 38 2.75 -8.72 0.79
C GLN A 38 1.38 -8.41 1.38
N TYR A 39 1.35 -7.73 2.51
CA TYR A 39 0.10 -7.33 3.14
C TYR A 39 -0.71 -6.44 2.19
N ILE A 40 -0.06 -5.46 1.59
CA ILE A 40 -0.72 -4.56 0.65
C ILE A 40 -1.20 -5.32 -0.58
N ALA A 41 -0.36 -6.21 -1.11
CA ALA A 41 -0.73 -6.98 -2.29
C ALA A 41 -1.98 -7.82 -2.03
N ASN A 42 -2.03 -8.46 -0.87
CA ASN A 42 -3.21 -9.25 -0.51
C ASN A 42 -4.45 -8.37 -0.44
N ALA A 43 -4.32 -7.19 0.17
CA ALA A 43 -5.44 -6.28 0.31
C ALA A 43 -5.92 -5.76 -1.04
N VAL A 44 -4.99 -5.42 -1.94
CA VAL A 44 -5.33 -4.90 -3.25
C VAL A 44 -6.08 -5.94 -4.07
N VAL A 45 -5.57 -7.16 -4.09
CA VAL A 45 -6.21 -8.22 -4.85
C VAL A 45 -7.59 -8.55 -4.27
N PHE A 46 -7.68 -8.58 -2.95
CA PHE A 46 -8.95 -8.82 -2.28
C PHE A 46 -9.97 -7.75 -2.65
N TYR A 47 -9.57 -6.50 -2.59
CA TYR A 47 -10.47 -5.39 -2.91
C TYR A 47 -10.93 -5.46 -4.36
N ASP A 48 -10.00 -5.67 -5.27
CA ASP A 48 -10.34 -5.72 -6.69
C ASP A 48 -11.28 -6.88 -7.00
N THR A 49 -11.04 -8.03 -6.37
CA THR A 49 -11.87 -9.21 -6.61
C THR A 49 -13.30 -9.02 -6.11
N HIS A 50 -13.45 -8.31 -4.99
CA HIS A 50 -14.76 -8.24 -4.33
C HIS A 50 -15.54 -6.97 -4.64
N PHE A 51 -14.87 -5.90 -5.06
CA PHE A 51 -15.53 -4.60 -5.17
C PHE A 51 -15.36 -3.93 -6.52
N ALA A 52 -14.38 -4.33 -7.29
CA ALA A 52 -14.15 -3.66 -8.58
C ALA A 52 -15.00 -4.25 -9.70
#